data_a75a22ba4732a7365d9150ee2da9cf6b
#
_entry.id   a75a22ba4732a7365d9150ee2da9cf6b
#
_cell.length_a   1.000
_cell.length_b   1.000
_cell.length_c   1.000
_cell.angle_alpha   90.00
_cell.angle_beta   90.00
_cell.angle_gamma   90.00
#
_symmetry.space_group_name_H-M   'P 1'
#
loop_
_entity.id
_entity.type
_entity.pdbx_description
1 polymer ?
#
loop_
_entity_poly.entity_id
_entity_poly.type
_entity_poly.pdbx_seq_one_letter_code
_entity_poly.pdbx_strand_id
1 'polypeptide(L)'
;MKQGKQISTKQRWMRYSAYMLISAILGGFIGFFGVLIFKFSLPSYLNLDNFLIFSRIITFVIFAGTVYFGVKANQNYKLYRSISDEDEERADELNMKMYRNLEYAIIMFNVAASLTLLNLGLGFGVTFLEESAIMYGSIFDLVFYIVLLFSQVFIIKLTQKIREYKLSAFATVKEVKEFMEAMDEGEKQANYEMSFQIVFTLNQIVLPGLYLFLFVLSMLLQERQITAFLVVAFIHIYINVMQVRMIRRYFK
;
A
#
# COMPACT_ATOMS: atom_id res chain seq x y z
N MET A 1 -7.60 -21.69 28.98
CA MET A 1 -7.68 -21.77 27.51
C MET A 1 -9.09 -22.12 27.09
N LYS A 2 -9.85 -21.21 26.48
CA LYS A 2 -11.14 -21.52 25.88
C LYS A 2 -10.90 -22.25 24.57
N GLN A 3 -11.16 -23.54 24.50
CA GLN A 3 -11.17 -24.29 23.25
C GLN A 3 -12.14 -23.61 22.28
N GLY A 4 -11.60 -23.05 21.22
CA GLY A 4 -12.40 -22.46 20.15
C GLY A 4 -13.31 -23.53 19.55
N LYS A 5 -14.61 -23.25 19.49
CA LYS A 5 -15.64 -24.12 18.95
C LYS A 5 -15.23 -24.62 17.56
N GLN A 6 -14.81 -25.88 17.45
CA GLN A 6 -14.41 -26.47 16.18
C GLN A 6 -15.60 -26.46 15.21
N ILE A 7 -15.42 -25.78 14.10
CA ILE A 7 -16.45 -25.69 13.06
C ILE A 7 -16.59 -27.06 12.39
N SER A 8 -17.82 -27.60 12.35
CA SER A 8 -18.08 -28.90 11.76
C SER A 8 -17.70 -28.94 10.25
N THR A 9 -17.30 -30.12 9.75
CA THR A 9 -16.96 -30.35 8.36
C THR A 9 -18.06 -29.90 7.40
N LYS A 10 -19.33 -30.14 7.78
CA LYS A 10 -20.52 -29.71 7.04
C LYS A 10 -20.57 -28.16 6.92
N GLN A 11 -20.29 -27.44 8.00
CA GLN A 11 -20.27 -25.96 7.99
C GLN A 11 -19.12 -25.40 7.15
N ARG A 12 -17.97 -26.08 7.12
CA ARG A 12 -16.84 -25.68 6.25
C ARG A 12 -17.21 -25.82 4.77
N TRP A 13 -17.81 -26.95 4.38
CA TRP A 13 -18.28 -27.18 3.01
C TRP A 13 -19.35 -26.17 2.59
N MET A 14 -20.31 -25.89 3.49
CA MET A 14 -21.38 -24.92 3.21
C MET A 14 -20.83 -23.49 3.01
N ARG A 15 -19.82 -23.08 3.79
CA ARG A 15 -19.12 -21.80 3.59
C ARG A 15 -18.35 -21.77 2.27
N TYR A 16 -17.62 -22.85 1.97
CA TYR A 16 -16.89 -22.95 0.72
C TYR A 16 -17.80 -22.86 -0.50
N SER A 17 -18.90 -23.59 -0.48
CA SER A 17 -19.92 -23.53 -1.55
C SER A 17 -20.54 -22.14 -1.69
N ALA A 18 -20.82 -21.46 -0.57
CA ALA A 18 -21.33 -20.10 -0.58
C ALA A 18 -20.31 -19.12 -1.20
N TYR A 19 -19.04 -19.22 -0.85
CA TYR A 19 -17.98 -18.40 -1.46
C TYR A 19 -17.81 -18.68 -2.96
N MET A 20 -17.86 -19.94 -3.39
CA MET A 20 -17.83 -20.29 -4.81
C MET A 20 -19.04 -19.70 -5.58
N LEU A 21 -20.22 -19.77 -4.99
CA LEU A 21 -21.45 -19.22 -5.57
C LEU A 21 -21.38 -17.69 -5.70
N ILE A 22 -20.93 -17.03 -4.62
CA ILE A 22 -20.71 -15.55 -4.63
C ILE A 22 -19.66 -15.17 -5.69
N SER A 23 -18.55 -15.89 -5.75
CA SER A 23 -17.49 -15.62 -6.74
C SER A 23 -17.98 -15.86 -8.17
N ALA A 24 -18.78 -16.90 -8.41
CA ALA A 24 -19.38 -17.16 -9.72
C ALA A 24 -20.38 -16.07 -10.13
N ILE A 25 -21.24 -15.61 -9.19
CA ILE A 25 -22.16 -14.50 -9.44
C ILE A 25 -21.38 -13.21 -9.73
N LEU A 26 -20.39 -12.87 -8.91
CA LEU A 26 -19.56 -11.68 -9.13
C LEU A 26 -18.79 -11.75 -10.44
N GLY A 27 -18.18 -12.89 -10.76
CA GLY A 27 -17.50 -13.11 -12.04
C GLY A 27 -18.45 -13.00 -13.25
N GLY A 28 -19.65 -13.56 -13.12
CA GLY A 28 -20.70 -13.43 -14.12
C GLY A 28 -21.16 -11.97 -14.32
N PHE A 29 -21.35 -11.21 -13.23
CA PHE A 29 -21.66 -9.79 -13.29
C PHE A 29 -20.52 -8.99 -13.96
N ILE A 30 -19.28 -9.19 -13.53
CA ILE A 30 -18.10 -8.50 -14.09
C ILE A 30 -17.96 -8.85 -15.58
N GLY A 31 -18.12 -10.11 -15.95
CA GLY A 31 -18.08 -10.55 -17.36
C GLY A 31 -19.20 -9.94 -18.19
N PHE A 32 -20.43 -9.95 -17.69
CA PHE A 32 -21.60 -9.38 -18.39
C PHE A 32 -21.45 -7.86 -18.58
N PHE A 33 -21.14 -7.12 -17.52
CA PHE A 33 -20.90 -5.67 -17.59
C PHE A 33 -19.64 -5.35 -18.40
N GLY A 34 -18.59 -6.18 -18.33
CA GLY A 34 -17.41 -6.04 -19.18
C GLY A 34 -17.78 -6.09 -20.66
N VAL A 35 -18.59 -7.07 -21.10
CA VAL A 35 -19.06 -7.16 -22.50
C VAL A 35 -19.94 -5.98 -22.87
N LEU A 36 -20.82 -5.51 -21.98
CA LEU A 36 -21.65 -4.33 -22.24
C LEU A 36 -20.80 -3.06 -22.37
N ILE A 37 -19.81 -2.86 -21.52
CA ILE A 37 -18.88 -1.72 -21.57
C ILE A 37 -18.04 -1.76 -22.85
N PHE A 38 -17.59 -2.94 -23.29
CA PHE A 38 -16.86 -3.09 -24.55
C PHE A 38 -17.74 -2.84 -25.80
N LYS A 39 -19.03 -3.14 -25.74
CA LYS A 39 -19.99 -2.85 -26.83
C LYS A 39 -20.41 -1.38 -26.90
N PHE A 40 -20.50 -0.71 -25.75
CA PHE A 40 -20.71 0.73 -25.69
C PHE A 40 -19.34 1.38 -25.62
N SER A 41 -18.98 2.18 -26.63
CA SER A 41 -17.82 3.06 -26.56
C SER A 41 -17.82 3.74 -25.19
N LEU A 42 -16.75 3.59 -24.43
CA LEU A 42 -16.65 4.26 -23.11
C LEU A 42 -17.04 5.73 -23.28
N PRO A 43 -17.93 6.25 -22.45
CA PRO A 43 -18.30 7.67 -22.52
C PRO A 43 -17.02 8.51 -22.51
N SER A 44 -17.00 9.60 -23.29
CA SER A 44 -15.81 10.44 -23.48
C SER A 44 -15.19 10.99 -22.16
N TYR A 45 -15.98 11.03 -21.08
CA TYR A 45 -15.50 11.41 -19.74
C TYR A 45 -14.76 10.30 -18.99
N LEU A 46 -14.82 9.04 -19.45
CA LEU A 46 -14.06 7.90 -18.92
C LEU A 46 -12.81 7.59 -19.77
N ASN A 47 -12.29 8.59 -20.49
CA ASN A 47 -11.04 8.44 -21.21
C ASN A 47 -9.84 8.35 -20.21
N LEU A 48 -8.71 7.87 -20.70
CA LEU A 48 -7.49 7.69 -19.91
C LEU A 48 -7.04 9.00 -19.24
N ASP A 49 -7.19 10.13 -19.92
CA ASP A 49 -6.73 11.44 -19.40
C ASP A 49 -7.55 11.86 -18.18
N ASN A 50 -8.86 11.75 -18.24
CA ASN A 50 -9.74 12.04 -17.12
C ASN A 50 -9.48 11.08 -15.93
N PHE A 51 -9.25 9.81 -16.20
CA PHE A 51 -8.85 8.84 -15.18
C PHE A 51 -7.53 9.25 -14.50
N LEU A 52 -6.53 9.63 -15.26
CA LEU A 52 -5.25 10.08 -14.73
C LEU A 52 -5.37 11.35 -13.89
N ILE A 53 -6.17 12.34 -14.35
CA ILE A 53 -6.43 13.56 -13.58
C ILE A 53 -7.06 13.21 -12.23
N PHE A 54 -8.10 12.38 -12.22
CA PHE A 54 -8.78 11.95 -11.02
C PHE A 54 -7.85 11.18 -10.07
N SER A 55 -7.08 10.23 -10.61
CA SER A 55 -6.08 9.46 -9.86
C SER A 55 -5.01 10.36 -9.22
N ARG A 56 -4.52 11.39 -9.93
CA ARG A 56 -3.56 12.37 -9.42
C ARG A 56 -4.13 13.18 -8.26
N ILE A 57 -5.38 13.62 -8.36
CA ILE A 57 -6.06 14.35 -7.27
C ILE A 57 -6.15 13.46 -6.02
N ILE A 58 -6.59 12.21 -6.16
CA ILE A 58 -6.65 11.25 -5.05
C ILE A 58 -5.26 11.04 -4.44
N THR A 59 -4.25 10.83 -5.28
CA THR A 59 -2.86 10.63 -4.84
C THR A 59 -2.38 11.81 -3.99
N PHE A 60 -2.66 13.03 -4.43
CA PHE A 60 -2.28 14.25 -3.70
C PHE A 60 -3.01 14.36 -2.35
N VAL A 61 -4.30 14.06 -2.29
CA VAL A 61 -5.09 14.06 -1.04
C VAL A 61 -4.55 13.04 -0.04
N ILE A 62 -4.25 11.82 -0.50
CA ILE A 62 -3.69 10.76 0.35
C ILE A 62 -2.29 11.14 0.83
N PHE A 63 -1.46 11.74 -0.04
CA PHE A 63 -0.14 12.21 0.34
C PHE A 63 -0.21 13.35 1.38
N ALA A 64 -1.16 14.27 1.26
CA ALA A 64 -1.40 15.28 2.29
C ALA A 64 -1.76 14.65 3.65
N GLY A 65 -2.54 13.55 3.64
CA GLY A 65 -2.78 12.73 4.83
C GLY A 65 -1.51 12.13 5.42
N THR A 66 -0.59 11.63 4.57
CA THR A 66 0.74 11.14 5.02
C THR A 66 1.48 12.22 5.79
N VAL A 67 1.55 13.42 5.25
CA VAL A 67 2.22 14.56 5.90
C VAL A 67 1.53 14.92 7.21
N TYR A 68 0.20 15.00 7.22
CA TYR A 68 -0.57 15.32 8.43
C TYR A 68 -0.31 14.34 9.56
N PHE A 69 -0.44 13.03 9.31
CA PHE A 69 -0.21 12.01 10.34
C PHE A 69 1.26 11.91 10.73
N GLY A 70 2.19 12.09 9.81
CA GLY A 70 3.63 12.13 10.11
C GLY A 70 4.00 13.30 11.05
N VAL A 71 3.45 14.48 10.78
CA VAL A 71 3.64 15.65 11.68
C VAL A 71 3.02 15.39 13.04
N LYS A 72 1.80 14.84 13.11
CA LYS A 72 1.13 14.47 14.38
C LYS A 72 1.92 13.43 15.18
N ALA A 73 2.45 12.41 14.53
CA ALA A 73 3.31 11.42 15.19
C ALA A 73 4.56 12.06 15.79
N ASN A 74 5.23 12.96 15.05
CA ASN A 74 6.41 13.67 15.56
C ASN A 74 6.07 14.66 16.68
N GLN A 75 4.92 15.32 16.64
CA GLN A 75 4.44 16.19 17.72
C GLN A 75 4.19 15.38 19.00
N ASN A 76 3.46 14.26 18.89
CA ASN A 76 3.18 13.38 20.03
C ASN A 76 4.48 12.79 20.61
N TYR A 77 5.46 12.43 19.77
CA TYR A 77 6.78 12.00 20.23
C TYR A 77 7.48 13.08 21.06
N LYS A 78 7.47 14.34 20.60
CA LYS A 78 8.09 15.45 21.35
C LYS A 78 7.40 15.66 22.70
N LEU A 79 6.06 15.60 22.71
CA LEU A 79 5.28 15.72 23.95
C LEU A 79 5.57 14.55 24.90
N TYR A 80 5.57 13.31 24.40
CA TYR A 80 5.92 12.13 25.20
C TYR A 80 7.29 12.26 25.88
N ARG A 81 8.29 12.76 25.14
CA ARG A 81 9.64 12.99 25.67
C ARG A 81 9.74 14.16 26.67
N SER A 82 8.73 15.00 26.80
CA SER A 82 8.70 16.15 27.74
C SER A 82 7.89 15.89 29.00
N ILE A 83 7.22 14.73 29.09
CA ILE A 83 6.46 14.36 30.30
C ILE A 83 7.44 13.89 31.39
N SER A 84 7.18 14.28 32.65
CA SER A 84 7.84 13.76 33.81
C SER A 84 7.36 12.36 34.16
N ASP A 85 8.20 11.53 34.77
CA ASP A 85 7.91 10.13 35.13
C ASP A 85 6.69 9.98 36.09
N GLU A 86 6.12 11.06 36.61
CA GLU A 86 4.99 11.07 37.52
C GLU A 86 3.61 10.97 36.82
N ASP A 87 3.51 11.16 35.50
CA ASP A 87 2.24 11.17 34.76
C ASP A 87 2.17 9.96 33.76
N GLU A 88 2.17 8.75 34.32
CA GLU A 88 2.18 7.50 33.54
C GLU A 88 0.97 7.38 32.61
N GLU A 89 -0.25 7.74 33.07
CA GLU A 89 -1.47 7.61 32.24
C GLU A 89 -1.40 8.48 30.98
N ARG A 90 -0.91 9.70 31.13
CA ARG A 90 -0.72 10.62 30.01
C ARG A 90 0.41 10.18 29.08
N ALA A 91 1.47 9.59 29.63
CA ALA A 91 2.56 9.03 28.86
C ALA A 91 2.08 7.87 27.98
N ASP A 92 1.28 6.95 28.53
CA ASP A 92 0.70 5.83 27.80
C ASP A 92 -0.26 6.29 26.69
N GLU A 93 -1.12 7.28 26.98
CA GLU A 93 -2.02 7.86 25.98
C GLU A 93 -1.25 8.48 24.79
N LEU A 94 -0.20 9.24 25.06
CA LEU A 94 0.63 9.86 24.03
C LEU A 94 1.43 8.81 23.25
N ASN A 95 1.93 7.79 23.93
CA ASN A 95 2.61 6.66 23.29
C ASN A 95 1.70 5.96 22.30
N MET A 96 0.49 5.59 22.70
CA MET A 96 -0.50 5.00 21.80
C MET A 96 -0.84 5.92 20.62
N LYS A 97 -1.08 7.21 20.87
CA LYS A 97 -1.37 8.19 19.80
C LYS A 97 -0.20 8.35 18.82
N MET A 98 1.02 8.35 19.32
CA MET A 98 2.24 8.47 18.54
C MET A 98 2.40 7.29 17.58
N TYR A 99 2.31 6.06 18.08
CA TYR A 99 2.41 4.86 17.24
C TYR A 99 1.25 4.77 16.24
N ARG A 100 0.02 5.03 16.66
CA ARG A 100 -1.15 5.02 15.78
C ARG A 100 -1.00 6.01 14.62
N ASN A 101 -0.55 7.24 14.90
CA ASN A 101 -0.35 8.23 13.84
C ASN A 101 0.82 7.86 12.92
N LEU A 102 1.89 7.26 13.45
CA LEU A 102 2.99 6.75 12.65
C LEU A 102 2.51 5.67 11.67
N GLU A 103 1.74 4.69 12.14
CA GLU A 103 1.23 3.62 11.28
C GLU A 103 0.28 4.15 10.19
N TYR A 104 -0.61 5.11 10.53
CA TYR A 104 -1.42 5.77 9.50
C TYR A 104 -0.57 6.52 8.48
N ALA A 105 0.48 7.22 8.89
CA ALA A 105 1.39 7.88 7.96
C ALA A 105 2.06 6.89 7.01
N ILE A 106 2.54 5.74 7.52
CA ILE A 106 3.17 4.68 6.72
C ILE A 106 2.18 4.10 5.71
N ILE A 107 0.95 3.77 6.14
CA ILE A 107 -0.06 3.20 5.25
C ILE A 107 -0.44 4.18 4.14
N MET A 108 -0.72 5.44 4.50
CA MET A 108 -1.05 6.47 3.51
C MET A 108 0.09 6.73 2.54
N PHE A 109 1.34 6.73 3.02
CA PHE A 109 2.52 6.81 2.17
C PHE A 109 2.56 5.68 1.14
N ASN A 110 2.38 4.43 1.58
CA ASN A 110 2.41 3.28 0.69
C ASN A 110 1.28 3.32 -0.34
N VAL A 111 0.09 3.78 0.05
CA VAL A 111 -1.04 3.95 -0.89
C VAL A 111 -0.73 5.06 -1.90
N ALA A 112 -0.21 6.22 -1.47
CA ALA A 112 0.20 7.29 -2.36
C ALA A 112 1.29 6.85 -3.34
N ALA A 113 2.29 6.08 -2.86
CA ALA A 113 3.34 5.52 -3.70
C ALA A 113 2.77 4.56 -4.76
N SER A 114 1.82 3.70 -4.38
CA SER A 114 1.15 2.78 -5.32
C SER A 114 0.40 3.52 -6.42
N LEU A 115 -0.37 4.56 -6.05
CA LEU A 115 -1.10 5.37 -7.01
C LEU A 115 -0.16 6.18 -7.92
N THR A 116 0.97 6.64 -7.40
CA THR A 116 1.97 7.32 -8.22
C THR A 116 2.61 6.38 -9.24
N LEU A 117 2.94 5.14 -8.84
CA LEU A 117 3.45 4.13 -9.77
C LEU A 117 2.40 3.77 -10.83
N LEU A 118 1.12 3.71 -10.47
CA LEU A 118 0.02 3.55 -11.42
C LEU A 118 -0.03 4.72 -12.41
N ASN A 119 0.02 5.96 -11.93
CA ASN A 119 -0.01 7.15 -12.78
C ASN A 119 1.20 7.21 -13.72
N LEU A 120 2.39 6.87 -13.22
CA LEU A 120 3.59 6.74 -14.04
C LEU A 120 3.41 5.66 -15.13
N GLY A 121 3.00 4.44 -14.75
CA GLY A 121 2.82 3.34 -15.68
C GLY A 121 1.79 3.62 -16.78
N LEU A 122 0.70 4.32 -16.45
CA LEU A 122 -0.33 4.68 -17.41
C LEU A 122 -0.02 5.97 -18.19
N GLY A 123 0.70 6.90 -17.55
CA GLY A 123 1.01 8.21 -18.13
C GLY A 123 2.20 8.20 -19.10
N PHE A 124 3.10 7.22 -18.98
CA PHE A 124 4.23 7.09 -19.91
C PHE A 124 3.91 6.12 -21.04
N GLY A 125 4.37 6.46 -22.24
CA GLY A 125 4.27 5.61 -23.39
C GLY A 125 5.42 5.87 -24.36
N VAL A 126 5.70 4.89 -25.19
CA VAL A 126 6.67 5.00 -26.27
C VAL A 126 5.96 4.64 -27.58
N THR A 127 6.06 5.51 -28.56
CA THR A 127 5.60 5.21 -29.93
C THR A 127 6.83 5.04 -30.80
N PHE A 128 6.96 3.87 -31.43
CA PHE A 128 8.01 3.58 -32.39
C PHE A 128 7.54 3.99 -33.78
N LEU A 129 8.27 4.88 -34.43
CA LEU A 129 8.16 5.22 -35.84
C LEU A 129 9.26 4.46 -36.58
N GLU A 130 9.12 4.28 -37.92
CA GLU A 130 10.06 3.47 -38.73
C GLU A 130 11.53 3.83 -38.53
N GLU A 131 11.86 5.10 -38.25
CA GLU A 131 13.24 5.56 -38.05
C GLU A 131 13.50 6.18 -36.66
N SER A 132 12.49 6.29 -35.78
CA SER A 132 12.64 6.97 -34.48
C SER A 132 11.69 6.43 -33.42
N ALA A 133 12.05 6.61 -32.17
CA ALA A 133 11.17 6.34 -31.04
C ALA A 133 10.82 7.64 -30.33
N ILE A 134 9.53 7.92 -30.18
CA ILE A 134 9.06 9.09 -29.43
C ILE A 134 8.57 8.60 -28.07
N MET A 135 9.22 9.07 -27.02
CA MET A 135 8.81 8.85 -25.63
C MET A 135 7.98 10.05 -25.18
N TYR A 136 6.79 9.78 -24.66
CA TYR A 136 5.94 10.80 -24.07
C TYR A 136 5.61 10.41 -22.63
N GLY A 137 5.43 11.39 -21.79
CA GLY A 137 5.13 11.12 -20.37
C GLY A 137 4.79 12.38 -19.60
N SER A 138 4.20 12.18 -18.44
CA SER A 138 3.86 13.27 -17.54
C SER A 138 5.06 13.65 -16.67
N ILE A 139 5.63 14.81 -16.91
CA ILE A 139 6.68 15.41 -16.06
C ILE A 139 6.16 15.56 -14.62
N PHE A 140 4.87 15.87 -14.45
CA PHE A 140 4.24 15.99 -13.13
C PHE A 140 4.37 14.69 -12.33
N ASP A 141 4.04 13.52 -12.91
CA ASP A 141 4.11 12.23 -12.22
C ASP A 141 5.54 11.86 -11.85
N LEU A 142 6.51 12.22 -12.69
CA LEU A 142 7.93 12.00 -12.44
C LEU A 142 8.43 12.88 -11.28
N VAL A 143 8.08 14.15 -11.26
CA VAL A 143 8.42 15.09 -10.17
C VAL A 143 7.77 14.61 -8.87
N PHE A 144 6.50 14.20 -8.91
CA PHE A 144 5.81 13.71 -7.73
C PHE A 144 6.43 12.42 -7.19
N TYR A 145 6.88 11.52 -8.07
CA TYR A 145 7.63 10.32 -7.67
C TYR A 145 8.93 10.67 -6.93
N ILE A 146 9.68 11.67 -7.41
CA ILE A 146 10.88 12.16 -6.72
C ILE A 146 10.52 12.69 -5.31
N VAL A 147 9.44 13.48 -5.19
CA VAL A 147 8.94 13.96 -3.89
C VAL A 147 8.63 12.80 -2.95
N LEU A 148 8.03 11.72 -3.46
CA LEU A 148 7.76 10.52 -2.67
C LEU A 148 9.04 9.82 -2.21
N LEU A 149 10.07 9.72 -3.04
CA LEU A 149 11.36 9.15 -2.63
C LEU A 149 11.98 9.91 -1.45
N PHE A 150 11.94 11.24 -1.47
CA PHE A 150 12.39 12.05 -0.32
C PHE A 150 11.51 11.85 0.90
N SER A 151 10.20 11.76 0.71
CA SER A 151 9.23 11.52 1.79
C SER A 151 9.41 10.14 2.43
N GLN A 152 9.82 9.12 1.67
CA GLN A 152 10.18 7.81 2.20
C GLN A 152 11.32 7.91 3.22
N VAL A 153 12.36 8.68 2.90
CA VAL A 153 13.49 8.89 3.83
C VAL A 153 13.01 9.57 5.11
N PHE A 154 12.09 10.54 5.00
CA PHE A 154 11.51 11.20 6.16
C PHE A 154 10.71 10.23 7.04
N ILE A 155 9.83 9.42 6.45
CA ILE A 155 9.03 8.41 7.17
C ILE A 155 9.94 7.40 7.88
N ILE A 156 10.98 6.92 7.19
CA ILE A 156 11.94 5.97 7.79
C ILE A 156 12.66 6.60 8.99
N LYS A 157 13.16 7.84 8.86
CA LYS A 157 13.80 8.55 9.97
C LYS A 157 12.85 8.77 11.15
N LEU A 158 11.58 9.08 10.87
CA LEU A 158 10.55 9.22 11.90
C LEU A 158 10.29 7.89 12.61
N THR A 159 10.20 6.79 11.86
CA THR A 159 10.06 5.43 12.40
C THR A 159 11.24 5.06 13.29
N GLN A 160 12.48 5.30 12.83
CA GLN A 160 13.70 5.05 13.61
C GLN A 160 13.71 5.84 14.92
N LYS A 161 13.27 7.09 14.87
CA LYS A 161 13.22 7.98 16.00
C LYS A 161 12.21 7.55 17.06
N ILE A 162 11.01 7.13 16.60
CA ILE A 162 9.91 6.73 17.49
C ILE A 162 10.14 5.33 18.06
N ARG A 163 10.62 4.40 17.24
CA ARG A 163 10.85 3.00 17.65
C ARG A 163 12.22 2.77 18.28
N GLU A 164 13.07 3.81 18.33
CA GLU A 164 14.45 3.75 18.85
C GLU A 164 15.33 2.66 18.24
N TYR A 165 14.98 2.23 17.03
CA TYR A 165 15.67 1.18 16.29
C TYR A 165 16.22 1.72 14.96
N LYS A 166 17.51 1.43 14.67
CA LYS A 166 18.18 1.88 13.44
C LYS A 166 17.83 0.97 12.25
N LEU A 167 16.63 1.12 11.70
CA LEU A 167 16.27 0.49 10.45
C LEU A 167 16.87 1.29 9.28
N SER A 168 17.59 0.63 8.36
CA SER A 168 18.10 1.29 7.15
C SER A 168 16.96 1.71 6.21
N ALA A 169 17.16 2.78 5.44
CA ALA A 169 16.22 3.20 4.39
C ALA A 169 16.06 2.14 3.30
N PHE A 170 17.06 1.28 3.13
CA PHE A 170 17.09 0.11 2.26
C PHE A 170 17.34 -1.14 3.12
N ALA A 171 16.47 -1.31 4.13
CA ALA A 171 16.60 -2.44 5.03
C ALA A 171 16.58 -3.76 4.27
N THR A 172 17.58 -4.58 4.52
CA THR A 172 17.59 -5.95 4.04
C THR A 172 16.55 -6.78 4.80
N VAL A 173 16.12 -7.89 4.24
CA VAL A 173 15.21 -8.83 4.93
C VAL A 173 15.80 -9.26 6.28
N LYS A 174 17.14 -9.35 6.38
CA LYS A 174 17.85 -9.66 7.63
C LYS A 174 17.70 -8.56 8.68
N GLU A 175 17.88 -7.31 8.30
CA GLU A 175 17.70 -6.16 9.22
C GLU A 175 16.24 -6.03 9.70
N VAL A 176 15.27 -6.32 8.81
CA VAL A 176 13.86 -6.39 9.20
C VAL A 176 13.60 -7.51 10.19
N LYS A 177 14.24 -8.67 9.99
CA LYS A 177 14.15 -9.79 10.92
C LYS A 177 14.76 -9.45 12.28
N GLU A 178 15.96 -8.87 12.32
CA GLU A 178 16.60 -8.40 13.55
C GLU A 178 15.74 -7.34 14.28
N PHE A 179 15.08 -6.48 13.52
CA PHE A 179 14.10 -5.54 14.06
C PHE A 179 12.89 -6.24 14.71
N MET A 180 12.40 -7.31 14.09
CA MET A 180 11.31 -8.11 14.63
C MET A 180 11.73 -8.88 15.89
N GLU A 181 12.93 -9.44 15.91
CA GLU A 181 13.49 -10.15 17.07
C GLU A 181 13.72 -9.23 18.29
N ALA A 182 13.90 -7.94 18.06
CA ALA A 182 13.97 -6.95 19.12
C ALA A 182 12.59 -6.55 19.71
N MET A 183 11.50 -6.99 19.07
CA MET A 183 10.13 -6.79 19.55
C MET A 183 9.68 -8.03 20.30
N ASP A 184 9.71 -8.06 21.57
CA ASP A 184 9.47 -9.17 22.50
C ASP A 184 8.42 -10.25 22.09
N GLU A 185 8.79 -11.51 22.43
CA GLU A 185 8.04 -12.74 22.73
C GLU A 185 7.57 -13.71 21.64
N GLY A 186 8.12 -14.91 21.77
CA GLY A 186 7.55 -16.25 21.77
C GLY A 186 7.00 -16.83 20.46
N GLU A 187 6.28 -17.92 20.59
CA GLU A 187 5.72 -18.70 19.48
C GLU A 187 4.78 -17.95 18.53
N LYS A 188 4.16 -16.85 18.97
CA LYS A 188 3.45 -15.90 18.09
C LYS A 188 4.36 -15.26 17.06
N GLN A 189 5.59 -15.11 17.38
CA GLN A 189 6.60 -14.42 16.58
C GLN A 189 6.90 -15.14 15.26
N ALA A 190 7.05 -16.43 15.24
CA ALA A 190 7.43 -17.15 14.01
C ALA A 190 6.38 -16.98 12.90
N ASN A 191 5.10 -17.10 13.24
CA ASN A 191 4.01 -16.87 12.28
C ASN A 191 3.84 -15.39 11.92
N TYR A 192 4.06 -14.50 12.89
CA TYR A 192 3.97 -13.06 12.68
C TYR A 192 5.16 -12.56 11.84
N GLU A 193 6.36 -13.04 12.13
CA GLU A 193 7.59 -12.76 11.39
C GLU A 193 7.45 -13.15 9.91
N MET A 194 6.98 -14.37 9.63
CA MET A 194 6.77 -14.83 8.27
C MET A 194 5.75 -13.99 7.51
N SER A 195 4.61 -13.66 8.16
CA SER A 195 3.59 -12.81 7.58
C SER A 195 4.10 -11.39 7.30
N PHE A 196 4.88 -10.83 8.23
CA PHE A 196 5.48 -9.51 8.07
C PHE A 196 6.50 -9.50 6.92
N GLN A 197 7.37 -10.51 6.85
CA GLN A 197 8.35 -10.64 5.75
C GLN A 197 7.67 -10.75 4.39
N ILE A 198 6.58 -11.53 4.30
CA ILE A 198 5.80 -11.65 3.06
C ILE A 198 5.22 -10.29 2.67
N VAL A 199 4.55 -9.62 3.59
CA VAL A 199 3.93 -8.31 3.33
C VAL A 199 4.98 -7.26 2.98
N PHE A 200 6.10 -7.24 3.70
CA PHE A 200 7.23 -6.35 3.41
C PHE A 200 7.81 -6.60 2.02
N THR A 201 8.10 -7.85 1.70
CA THR A 201 8.66 -8.23 0.39
C THR A 201 7.71 -7.91 -0.75
N LEU A 202 6.41 -8.17 -0.56
CA LEU A 202 5.38 -7.80 -1.54
C LEU A 202 5.37 -6.29 -1.78
N ASN A 203 5.32 -5.48 -0.74
CA ASN A 203 5.21 -4.03 -0.87
C ASN A 203 6.49 -3.37 -1.40
N GLN A 204 7.67 -3.85 -1.02
CA GLN A 204 8.92 -3.15 -1.32
C GLN A 204 9.66 -3.70 -2.55
N ILE A 205 9.41 -4.94 -2.93
CA ILE A 205 10.17 -5.61 -4.00
C ILE A 205 9.24 -6.12 -5.10
N VAL A 206 8.27 -6.97 -4.73
CA VAL A 206 7.48 -7.71 -5.74
C VAL A 206 6.55 -6.79 -6.50
N LEU A 207 5.73 -5.99 -5.80
CA LEU A 207 4.76 -5.11 -6.45
C LEU A 207 5.43 -3.98 -7.25
N PRO A 208 6.45 -3.26 -6.74
CA PRO A 208 7.23 -2.32 -7.55
C PRO A 208 7.91 -3.01 -8.75
N GLY A 209 8.45 -4.20 -8.57
CA GLY A 209 9.04 -4.99 -9.66
C GLY A 209 8.02 -5.36 -10.74
N LEU A 210 6.78 -5.69 -10.36
CA LEU A 210 5.69 -5.93 -11.31
C LEU A 210 5.32 -4.69 -12.12
N TYR A 211 5.29 -3.49 -11.52
CA TYR A 211 5.07 -2.26 -12.28
C TYR A 211 6.17 -2.04 -13.33
N LEU A 212 7.45 -2.26 -12.94
CA LEU A 212 8.57 -2.16 -13.87
C LEU A 212 8.47 -3.18 -15.01
N PHE A 213 8.14 -4.43 -14.68
CA PHE A 213 7.93 -5.49 -15.66
C PHE A 213 6.80 -5.16 -16.64
N LEU A 214 5.65 -4.70 -16.13
CA LEU A 214 4.51 -4.31 -16.96
C LEU A 214 4.85 -3.10 -17.85
N PHE A 215 5.68 -2.17 -17.37
CA PHE A 215 6.16 -1.07 -18.17
C PHE A 215 7.00 -1.56 -19.36
N VAL A 216 7.99 -2.43 -19.11
CA VAL A 216 8.81 -3.04 -20.17
C VAL A 216 7.96 -3.84 -21.13
N LEU A 217 7.00 -4.62 -20.61
CA LEU A 217 6.07 -5.40 -21.42
C LEU A 217 5.20 -4.51 -22.32
N SER A 218 4.70 -3.39 -21.80
CA SER A 218 3.92 -2.41 -22.58
C SER A 218 4.76 -1.78 -23.70
N MET A 219 6.05 -1.55 -23.46
CA MET A 219 6.98 -1.07 -24.51
C MET A 219 7.20 -2.12 -25.60
N LEU A 220 7.43 -3.37 -25.21
CA LEU A 220 7.68 -4.46 -26.16
C LEU A 220 6.46 -4.78 -27.02
N LEU A 221 5.26 -4.77 -26.43
CA LEU A 221 4.02 -5.05 -27.12
C LEU A 221 3.45 -3.83 -27.86
N GLN A 222 4.01 -2.66 -27.64
CA GLN A 222 3.50 -1.36 -28.15
C GLN A 222 2.01 -1.11 -27.77
N GLU A 223 1.55 -1.78 -26.70
CA GLU A 223 0.20 -1.68 -26.19
C GLU A 223 0.23 -1.44 -24.68
N ARG A 224 -0.58 -0.49 -24.20
CA ARG A 224 -0.67 -0.19 -22.76
C ARG A 224 -1.45 -1.29 -22.05
N GLN A 225 -0.80 -1.90 -21.07
CA GLN A 225 -1.37 -2.99 -20.25
C GLN A 225 -2.21 -2.42 -19.07
N ILE A 226 -3.22 -1.58 -19.41
CA ILE A 226 -4.02 -0.83 -18.41
C ILE A 226 -4.61 -1.76 -17.35
N THR A 227 -5.25 -2.84 -17.77
CA THR A 227 -5.88 -3.80 -16.87
C THR A 227 -4.89 -4.42 -15.89
N ALA A 228 -3.69 -4.78 -16.37
CA ALA A 228 -2.65 -5.37 -15.54
C ALA A 228 -2.13 -4.35 -14.50
N PHE A 229 -1.90 -3.10 -14.90
CA PHE A 229 -1.54 -2.02 -13.97
C PHE A 229 -2.61 -1.79 -12.89
N LEU A 230 -3.89 -1.79 -13.27
CA LEU A 230 -4.99 -1.63 -12.32
C LEU A 230 -5.06 -2.78 -11.31
N VAL A 231 -4.87 -4.03 -11.77
CA VAL A 231 -4.85 -5.19 -10.87
C VAL A 231 -3.70 -5.10 -9.87
N VAL A 232 -2.49 -4.77 -10.33
CA VAL A 232 -1.33 -4.63 -9.43
C VAL A 232 -1.55 -3.49 -8.43
N ALA A 233 -2.09 -2.35 -8.88
CA ALA A 233 -2.41 -1.23 -8.01
C ALA A 233 -3.47 -1.61 -6.97
N PHE A 234 -4.52 -2.32 -7.37
CA PHE A 234 -5.55 -2.80 -6.45
C PHE A 234 -4.96 -3.70 -5.35
N ILE A 235 -4.12 -4.68 -5.73
CA ILE A 235 -3.47 -5.57 -4.77
C ILE A 235 -2.58 -4.76 -3.81
N HIS A 236 -1.79 -3.84 -4.33
CA HIS A 236 -0.88 -3.00 -3.55
C HIS A 236 -1.65 -2.14 -2.54
N ILE A 237 -2.73 -1.49 -2.97
CA ILE A 237 -3.60 -0.69 -2.09
C ILE A 237 -4.30 -1.59 -1.07
N TYR A 238 -4.85 -2.73 -1.49
CA TYR A 238 -5.56 -3.65 -0.62
C TYR A 238 -4.71 -4.13 0.55
N ILE A 239 -3.46 -4.57 0.30
CA ILE A 239 -2.54 -5.03 1.35
C ILE A 239 -2.32 -3.92 2.39
N ASN A 240 -2.13 -2.68 1.95
CA ASN A 240 -1.88 -1.55 2.85
C ASN A 240 -3.14 -1.14 3.63
N VAL A 241 -4.31 -1.12 2.99
CA VAL A 241 -5.58 -0.79 3.66
C VAL A 241 -5.96 -1.84 4.70
N MET A 242 -5.65 -3.12 4.45
CA MET A 242 -5.91 -4.18 5.43
C MET A 242 -5.15 -4.00 6.74
N GLN A 243 -3.99 -3.32 6.72
CA GLN A 243 -3.24 -3.01 7.94
C GLN A 243 -3.99 -2.03 8.86
N VAL A 244 -4.92 -1.22 8.34
CA VAL A 244 -5.76 -0.31 9.16
C VAL A 244 -6.57 -1.08 10.21
N ARG A 245 -7.02 -2.31 9.90
CA ARG A 245 -7.73 -3.16 10.85
C ARG A 245 -6.87 -3.54 12.06
N MET A 246 -5.57 -3.77 11.83
CA MET A 246 -4.61 -4.05 12.89
C MET A 246 -4.47 -2.82 13.81
N ILE A 247 -4.31 -1.63 13.24
CA ILE A 247 -4.19 -0.38 13.99
C ILE A 247 -5.41 -0.16 14.89
N ARG A 248 -6.62 -0.28 14.32
CA ARG A 248 -7.88 -0.11 15.07
C ARG A 248 -8.08 -1.14 16.18
N ARG A 249 -7.46 -2.31 16.07
CA ARG A 249 -7.60 -3.40 17.04
C ARG A 249 -6.61 -3.29 18.19
N TYR A 250 -5.42 -2.78 17.89
CA TYR A 250 -4.29 -2.74 18.82
C TYR A 250 -4.20 -1.40 19.57
N PHE A 251 -4.56 -0.29 18.90
CA PHE A 251 -4.48 1.06 19.48
C PHE A 251 -5.89 1.62 19.75
N LYS A 252 -6.73 0.82 20.41
CA LYS A 252 -8.06 1.25 20.87
C LYS A 252 -8.00 2.12 22.09
#